data_234ce8ab00fb61a8814d014224ac2517
#
_entry.id   234ce8ab00fb61a8814d014224ac2517
#
_cell.length_a   1.000
_cell.length_b   1.000
_cell.length_c   1.000
_cell.angle_alpha   90.00
_cell.angle_beta   90.00
_cell.angle_gamma   90.00
#
_symmetry.space_group_name_H-M   'P 1'
#
loop_
_entity.id
_entity.type
_entity.pdbx_description
1 polymer ?
#
loop_
_entity_poly.entity_id
_entity_poly.type
_entity_poly.pdbx_seq_one_letter_code
_entity_poly.pdbx_strand_id
1 'polypeptide(L)'
;MKTIRIVSVVGLLLFSLVADAAVVLGPGSASCVTWNGDRQRNESHSQLNQSWVLGFVTAYNLYRPASQNSTPRPMDSRGMMAWIDNYCDANPLKDISDAAQALIDDLEGRAP
;
A
#
# COMPACT_ATOMS: atom_id res chain seq x y z
N MET A 1 51.13 -13.71 40.88
CA MET A 1 50.09 -14.12 39.96
C MET A 1 49.29 -12.88 39.54
N LYS A 2 49.41 -12.48 38.30
CA LYS A 2 48.64 -11.31 37.76
C LYS A 2 47.34 -11.85 37.19
N THR A 3 46.23 -11.51 37.80
CA THR A 3 44.88 -11.79 37.29
C THR A 3 44.60 -10.85 36.12
N ILE A 4 44.53 -11.41 34.93
CA ILE A 4 44.09 -10.66 33.75
C ILE A 4 42.56 -10.52 33.81
N ARG A 5 42.07 -9.33 34.06
CA ARG A 5 40.64 -9.01 33.94
C ARG A 5 40.34 -8.77 32.47
N ILE A 6 39.68 -9.73 31.84
CA ILE A 6 39.13 -9.58 30.51
C ILE A 6 37.86 -8.73 30.66
N VAL A 7 37.95 -7.48 30.25
CA VAL A 7 36.76 -6.61 30.11
C VAL A 7 36.12 -6.94 28.77
N SER A 8 35.08 -7.75 28.80
CA SER A 8 34.23 -7.98 27.63
C SER A 8 33.43 -6.71 27.35
N VAL A 9 33.85 -5.94 26.36
CA VAL A 9 33.07 -4.87 25.82
C VAL A 9 32.03 -5.49 24.86
N VAL A 10 30.84 -5.75 25.37
CA VAL A 10 29.69 -6.11 24.53
C VAL A 10 29.25 -4.84 23.79
N GLY A 11 29.76 -4.70 22.58
CA GLY A 11 29.29 -3.66 21.68
C GLY A 11 27.85 -3.96 21.25
N LEU A 12 26.89 -3.22 21.82
CA LEU A 12 25.51 -3.23 21.41
C LEU A 12 25.42 -2.54 20.03
N LEU A 13 25.49 -3.31 18.95
CA LEU A 13 25.19 -2.85 17.60
C LEU A 13 23.69 -2.54 17.51
N LEU A 14 23.34 -1.30 17.77
CA LEU A 14 22.02 -0.76 17.43
C LEU A 14 21.92 -0.72 15.92
N PHE A 15 21.39 -1.77 15.33
CA PHE A 15 20.90 -1.71 13.94
C PHE A 15 19.72 -0.75 13.93
N SER A 16 19.97 0.48 13.52
CA SER A 16 18.90 1.41 13.16
C SER A 16 18.23 0.83 11.90
N LEU A 17 17.09 0.18 12.08
CA LEU A 17 16.18 -0.12 10.97
C LEU A 17 15.67 1.21 10.43
N VAL A 18 16.32 1.71 9.38
CA VAL A 18 15.78 2.81 8.61
C VAL A 18 14.59 2.23 7.84
N ALA A 19 13.39 2.43 8.37
CA ALA A 19 12.19 2.15 7.61
C ALA A 19 12.13 3.20 6.49
N ASP A 20 12.38 2.79 5.24
CA ASP A 20 12.10 3.61 4.08
C ASP A 20 10.59 3.81 4.00
N ALA A 21 10.12 4.95 4.51
CA ALA A 21 8.73 5.35 4.33
C ALA A 21 8.56 5.79 2.87
N ALA A 22 7.84 5.00 2.08
CA ALA A 22 7.49 5.38 0.73
C ALA A 22 6.64 6.66 0.73
N VAL A 23 7.02 7.63 -0.10
CA VAL A 23 6.27 8.86 -0.25
C VAL A 23 5.10 8.62 -1.19
N VAL A 24 3.89 8.80 -0.67
CA VAL A 24 2.66 8.74 -1.46
C VAL A 24 2.26 10.14 -1.90
N LEU A 25 2.14 10.36 -3.19
CA LEU A 25 1.77 11.63 -3.79
C LEU A 25 0.30 11.64 -4.20
N GLY A 26 -0.35 12.78 -4.02
CA GLY A 26 -1.73 13.00 -4.46
C GLY A 26 -2.77 12.29 -3.61
N PRO A 27 -3.93 11.96 -4.19
CA PRO A 27 -5.08 11.41 -3.47
C PRO A 27 -4.82 10.12 -2.69
N GLY A 28 -3.79 9.37 -3.03
CA GLY A 28 -3.45 8.13 -2.33
C GLY A 28 -3.12 8.29 -0.85
N SER A 29 -2.72 9.48 -0.41
CA SER A 29 -2.47 9.80 1.00
C SER A 29 -3.74 10.14 1.79
N ALA A 30 -4.88 10.28 1.13
CA ALA A 30 -6.16 10.51 1.82
C ALA A 30 -6.69 9.22 2.44
N SER A 31 -7.48 9.38 3.50
CA SER A 31 -8.05 8.23 4.21
C SER A 31 -9.23 7.59 3.48
N CYS A 32 -9.53 6.35 3.83
CA CYS A 32 -10.73 5.65 3.40
C CYS A 32 -12.03 6.40 3.81
N VAL A 33 -12.02 7.12 4.94
CA VAL A 33 -13.15 8.01 5.29
C VAL A 33 -13.35 9.07 4.23
N THR A 34 -12.27 9.68 3.72
CA THR A 34 -12.33 10.65 2.63
C THR A 34 -12.85 10.00 1.35
N TRP A 35 -12.33 8.82 0.98
CA TRP A 35 -12.84 8.06 -0.17
C TRP A 35 -14.34 7.86 -0.09
N ASN A 36 -14.84 7.31 1.02
CA ASN A 36 -16.25 7.03 1.20
C ASN A 36 -17.11 8.30 1.13
N GLY A 37 -16.64 9.39 1.74
CA GLY A 37 -17.31 10.68 1.69
C GLY A 37 -17.39 11.26 0.29
N ASP A 38 -16.30 11.23 -0.46
CA ASP A 38 -16.24 11.72 -1.83
C ASP A 38 -17.11 10.89 -2.78
N ARG A 39 -17.10 9.57 -2.62
CA ARG A 39 -17.98 8.67 -3.40
C ARG A 39 -19.45 9.01 -3.26
N GLN A 40 -19.86 9.51 -2.12
CA GLN A 40 -21.27 9.82 -1.83
C GLN A 40 -21.66 11.26 -2.15
N ARG A 41 -20.73 12.22 -2.05
CA ARG A 41 -21.07 13.65 -2.00
C ARG A 41 -20.29 14.54 -2.96
N ASN A 42 -19.18 14.06 -3.51
CA ASN A 42 -18.28 14.89 -4.31
C ASN A 42 -17.76 14.14 -5.53
N GLU A 43 -18.50 14.24 -6.63
CA GLU A 43 -18.17 13.53 -7.87
C GLU A 43 -16.78 13.89 -8.42
N SER A 44 -16.38 15.15 -8.38
CA SER A 44 -15.08 15.59 -8.91
C SER A 44 -13.92 15.00 -8.10
N HIS A 45 -13.98 15.06 -6.76
CA HIS A 45 -12.95 14.44 -5.90
C HIS A 45 -12.98 12.92 -6.02
N SER A 46 -14.16 12.32 -6.10
CA SER A 46 -14.30 10.89 -6.34
C SER A 46 -13.61 10.46 -7.63
N GLN A 47 -13.77 11.20 -8.73
CA GLN A 47 -13.10 10.90 -9.99
C GLN A 47 -11.57 11.02 -9.89
N LEU A 48 -11.06 12.02 -9.17
CA LEU A 48 -9.63 12.17 -8.91
C LEU A 48 -9.09 10.98 -8.11
N ASN A 49 -9.77 10.58 -7.05
CA ASN A 49 -9.38 9.43 -6.22
C ASN A 49 -9.37 8.13 -7.04
N GLN A 50 -10.41 7.91 -7.85
CA GLN A 50 -10.51 6.74 -8.72
C GLN A 50 -9.40 6.73 -9.77
N SER A 51 -9.12 7.86 -10.41
CA SER A 51 -8.04 7.99 -11.40
C SER A 51 -6.68 7.70 -10.78
N TRP A 52 -6.46 8.13 -9.53
CA TRP A 52 -5.23 7.83 -8.82
C TRP A 52 -5.06 6.32 -8.61
N VAL A 53 -6.09 5.62 -8.16
CA VAL A 53 -6.06 4.15 -7.97
C VAL A 53 -5.78 3.44 -9.29
N LEU A 54 -6.45 3.82 -10.38
CA LEU A 54 -6.22 3.23 -11.70
C LEU A 54 -4.80 3.48 -12.20
N GLY A 55 -4.27 4.68 -11.97
CA GLY A 55 -2.87 5.01 -12.27
C GLY A 55 -1.89 4.19 -11.46
N PHE A 56 -2.17 3.95 -10.18
CA PHE A 56 -1.35 3.12 -9.31
C PHE A 56 -1.30 1.67 -9.82
N VAL A 57 -2.44 1.08 -10.14
CA VAL A 57 -2.52 -0.28 -10.68
C VAL A 57 -1.83 -0.35 -12.05
N THR A 58 -2.00 0.67 -12.90
CA THR A 58 -1.33 0.75 -14.20
C THR A 58 0.18 0.78 -14.04
N ALA A 59 0.71 1.63 -13.15
CA ALA A 59 2.14 1.71 -12.88
C ALA A 59 2.69 0.38 -12.37
N TYR A 60 1.97 -0.27 -11.46
CA TYR A 60 2.35 -1.61 -11.00
C TYR A 60 2.45 -2.60 -12.15
N ASN A 61 1.46 -2.66 -13.02
CA ASN A 61 1.45 -3.57 -14.16
C ASN A 61 2.60 -3.31 -15.14
N LEU A 62 2.99 -2.05 -15.33
CA LEU A 62 4.08 -1.67 -16.22
C LEU A 62 5.47 -2.00 -15.66
N TYR A 63 5.65 -1.89 -14.34
CA TYR A 63 6.95 -1.95 -13.70
C TYR A 63 7.17 -3.20 -12.82
N ARG A 64 6.18 -4.06 -12.72
CA ARG A 64 6.36 -5.30 -11.94
C ARG A 64 7.48 -6.15 -12.54
N PRO A 65 8.27 -6.85 -11.70
CA PRO A 65 9.34 -7.70 -12.18
C PRO A 65 8.81 -8.85 -13.06
N ALA A 66 9.51 -9.12 -14.17
CA ALA A 66 9.20 -10.26 -15.07
C ALA A 66 9.27 -11.63 -14.37
N SER A 67 9.95 -11.71 -13.22
CA SER A 67 10.03 -12.91 -12.37
C SER A 67 8.73 -13.25 -11.65
N GLN A 68 7.75 -12.35 -11.63
CA GLN A 68 6.41 -12.65 -11.12
C GLN A 68 5.61 -13.37 -12.20
N ASN A 69 5.63 -14.69 -12.15
CA ASN A 69 4.99 -15.56 -13.13
C ASN A 69 3.46 -15.62 -13.00
N SER A 70 2.88 -14.92 -12.04
CA SER A 70 1.43 -14.87 -11.89
C SER A 70 0.83 -13.84 -12.86
N THR A 71 -0.10 -14.28 -13.68
CA THR A 71 -0.95 -13.36 -14.43
C THR A 71 -1.99 -12.80 -13.46
N PRO A 72 -2.09 -11.48 -13.29
CA PRO A 72 -3.10 -10.90 -12.43
C PRO A 72 -4.50 -11.33 -12.88
N ARG A 73 -5.38 -11.56 -11.91
CA ARG A 73 -6.78 -11.82 -12.21
C ARG A 73 -7.37 -10.61 -12.95
N PRO A 74 -7.98 -10.81 -14.13
CA PRO A 74 -8.55 -9.69 -14.86
C PRO A 74 -9.73 -9.08 -14.08
N MET A 75 -9.73 -7.75 -13.98
CA MET A 75 -10.80 -6.98 -13.38
C MET A 75 -10.90 -5.64 -14.12
N ASP A 76 -12.10 -5.24 -14.49
CA ASP A 76 -12.31 -3.94 -15.09
C ASP A 76 -12.28 -2.80 -14.05
N SER A 77 -12.21 -1.57 -14.52
CA SER A 77 -12.12 -0.40 -13.64
C SER A 77 -13.32 -0.29 -12.69
N ARG A 78 -14.51 -0.66 -13.13
CA ARG A 78 -15.72 -0.63 -12.31
C ARG A 78 -15.63 -1.64 -11.17
N GLY A 79 -15.15 -2.83 -11.46
CA GLY A 79 -14.89 -3.88 -10.46
C GLY A 79 -13.84 -3.44 -9.44
N MET A 80 -12.75 -2.79 -9.91
CA MET A 80 -11.71 -2.25 -9.02
C MET A 80 -12.29 -1.20 -8.06
N MET A 81 -13.13 -0.29 -8.56
CA MET A 81 -13.76 0.72 -7.70
C MET A 81 -14.69 0.10 -6.66
N ALA A 82 -15.49 -0.89 -7.05
CA ALA A 82 -16.34 -1.62 -6.11
C ALA A 82 -15.51 -2.36 -5.05
N TRP A 83 -14.36 -2.92 -5.43
CA TRP A 83 -13.46 -3.57 -4.51
C TRP A 83 -12.88 -2.57 -3.49
N ILE A 84 -12.43 -1.39 -3.94
CA ILE A 84 -11.93 -0.32 -3.06
C ILE A 84 -13.05 0.19 -2.15
N ASP A 85 -14.27 0.36 -2.64
CA ASP A 85 -15.43 0.75 -1.82
C ASP A 85 -15.60 -0.22 -0.64
N ASN A 86 -15.60 -1.52 -0.91
CA ASN A 86 -15.72 -2.56 0.13
C ASN A 86 -14.54 -2.54 1.11
N TYR A 87 -13.31 -2.39 0.60
CA TYR A 87 -12.13 -2.32 1.45
C TYR A 87 -12.19 -1.10 2.38
N CYS A 88 -12.52 0.06 1.85
CA CYS A 88 -12.60 1.30 2.61
C CYS A 88 -13.76 1.30 3.62
N ASP A 89 -14.88 0.67 3.31
CA ASP A 89 -15.97 0.49 4.27
C ASP A 89 -15.51 -0.35 5.49
N ALA A 90 -14.71 -1.38 5.25
CA ALA A 90 -14.18 -2.24 6.30
C ALA A 90 -12.95 -1.65 7.02
N ASN A 91 -12.26 -0.71 6.40
CA ASN A 91 -10.98 -0.16 6.89
C ASN A 91 -10.95 1.38 6.83
N PRO A 92 -11.82 2.07 7.57
CA PRO A 92 -11.98 3.52 7.42
C PRO A 92 -10.73 4.33 7.80
N LEU A 93 -9.86 3.78 8.65
CA LEU A 93 -8.63 4.46 9.11
C LEU A 93 -7.42 4.20 8.23
N LYS A 94 -7.55 3.35 7.22
CA LYS A 94 -6.50 3.12 6.23
C LYS A 94 -6.53 4.20 5.15
N ASP A 95 -5.43 4.33 4.42
CA ASP A 95 -5.32 5.26 3.32
C ASP A 95 -5.74 4.63 1.99
N ILE A 96 -6.04 5.46 1.00
CA ILE A 96 -6.37 5.00 -0.35
C ILE A 96 -5.20 4.20 -0.95
N SER A 97 -3.96 4.56 -0.65
CA SER A 97 -2.78 3.79 -1.06
C SER A 97 -2.72 2.39 -0.46
N ASP A 98 -3.14 2.22 0.79
CA ASP A 98 -3.25 0.89 1.42
C ASP A 98 -4.30 0.04 0.70
N ALA A 99 -5.44 0.65 0.36
CA ALA A 99 -6.50 -0.01 -0.39
C ALA A 99 -6.03 -0.44 -1.79
N ALA A 100 -5.29 0.43 -2.49
CA ALA A 100 -4.74 0.12 -3.81
C ALA A 100 -3.71 -1.01 -3.77
N GLN A 101 -2.86 -1.06 -2.75
CA GLN A 101 -1.92 -2.16 -2.54
C GLN A 101 -2.66 -3.46 -2.23
N ALA A 102 -3.66 -3.42 -1.35
CA ALA A 102 -4.46 -4.59 -1.02
C ALA A 102 -5.23 -5.13 -2.25
N LEU A 103 -5.73 -4.24 -3.11
CA LEU A 103 -6.32 -4.64 -4.39
C LEU A 103 -5.32 -5.38 -5.27
N ILE A 104 -4.09 -4.87 -5.41
CA ILE A 104 -3.05 -5.54 -6.19
C ILE A 104 -2.75 -6.92 -5.61
N ASP A 105 -2.62 -7.04 -4.29
CA ASP A 105 -2.37 -8.32 -3.64
C ASP A 105 -3.50 -9.32 -3.91
N ASP A 106 -4.75 -8.89 -3.90
CA ASP A 106 -5.90 -9.72 -4.25
C ASP A 106 -5.85 -10.16 -5.71
N LEU A 107 -5.56 -9.24 -6.65
CA LEU A 107 -5.46 -9.55 -8.08
C LEU A 107 -4.31 -10.51 -8.39
N GLU A 108 -3.21 -10.45 -7.66
CA GLU A 108 -2.06 -11.33 -7.80
C GLU A 108 -2.23 -12.66 -7.05
N GLY A 109 -3.33 -12.85 -6.33
CA GLY A 109 -3.56 -14.04 -5.51
C GLY A 109 -2.72 -14.09 -4.24
N ARG A 110 -2.16 -12.96 -3.82
CA ARG A 110 -1.46 -12.81 -2.54
C ARG A 110 -2.46 -12.38 -1.48
N ALA A 111 -3.31 -13.32 -1.05
CA ALA A 111 -4.23 -13.02 0.02
C ALA A 111 -3.49 -12.76 1.34
N PRO A 112 -4.04 -11.91 2.24
CA PRO A 112 -3.48 -11.67 3.55
C PRO A 112 -3.47 -12.92 4.42
#